data_db335e9f0e02379f5f2a7d7e422cc988
#
_entry.id   db335e9f0e02379f5f2a7d7e422cc988
#
_cell.length_a   1.000
_cell.length_b   1.000
_cell.length_c   1.000
_cell.angle_alpha   90.00
_cell.angle_beta   90.00
_cell.angle_gamma   90.00
#
_symmetry.space_group_name_H-M   'P 1'
#
loop_
_entity.id
_entity.type
_entity.pdbx_description
1 polymer ?
#
loop_
_entity_poly.entity_id
_entity_poly.type
_entity_poly.pdbx_seq_one_letter_code
_entity_poly.pdbx_strand_id
1 'polypeptide(L)'
;LQYVAQRLEAEATGRPVELAGDVIRVPMALDGHFWLEAEVNGVPVNFLVDSGATMTTIGRKTAAVAGVPVSGQRNQLVRTGNGLIRVATARAGLVTLGGIERRNVRMFVADGDELNVLGMNYLTSLK
;
A
#
# COMPACT_ATOMS: atom_id res chain seq x y z
N LEU A 1 3.39 14.56 0.40
CA LEU A 1 2.41 13.82 -0.41
C LEU A 1 1.39 14.76 -1.05
N GLN A 2 1.89 15.70 -1.82
CA GLN A 2 1.01 16.66 -2.49
C GLN A 2 0.01 15.99 -3.43
N TYR A 3 0.41 14.89 -4.01
CA TYR A 3 -0.35 14.22 -5.04
C TYR A 3 -1.74 13.77 -4.57
N VAL A 4 -1.85 13.27 -3.36
CA VAL A 4 -3.11 12.77 -2.82
C VAL A 4 -3.74 13.74 -1.83
N ALA A 5 -3.39 15.01 -1.95
CA ALA A 5 -3.76 16.02 -0.95
C ALA A 5 -5.27 16.21 -0.78
N GLN A 6 -6.07 15.84 -1.76
CA GLN A 6 -7.53 15.97 -1.61
C GLN A 6 -8.09 14.99 -0.59
N ARG A 7 -7.43 13.86 -0.40
CA ARG A 7 -7.89 12.79 0.49
C ARG A 7 -6.86 12.42 1.54
N LEU A 8 -5.60 12.67 1.27
CA LEU A 8 -4.50 12.24 2.10
C LEU A 8 -3.55 13.41 2.33
N GLU A 9 -3.42 13.84 3.56
CA GLU A 9 -2.51 14.90 3.95
C GLU A 9 -1.47 14.36 4.91
N ALA A 10 -0.23 14.80 4.74
CA ALA A 10 0.86 14.39 5.60
C ALA A 10 1.10 15.41 6.70
N GLU A 11 1.33 14.92 7.90
CA GLU A 11 1.68 15.74 9.06
C GLU A 11 2.94 15.21 9.71
N ALA A 12 3.89 16.08 9.98
CA ALA A 12 5.17 15.70 10.58
C ALA A 12 5.12 15.76 12.11
N THR A 13 4.05 15.23 12.70
CA THR A 13 3.83 15.33 14.14
C THR A 13 3.93 14.00 14.87
N GLY A 14 4.08 12.91 14.17
CA GLY A 14 4.09 11.58 14.78
C GLY A 14 2.74 11.11 15.30
N ARG A 15 1.67 11.82 15.02
CA ARG A 15 0.34 11.39 15.43
C ARG A 15 -0.16 10.24 14.57
N PRO A 16 -1.05 9.39 15.10
CA PRO A 16 -1.62 8.31 14.29
C PRO A 16 -2.47 8.85 13.14
N VAL A 17 -2.77 7.98 12.20
CA VAL A 17 -3.64 8.29 11.07
C VAL A 17 -5.02 8.70 11.58
N GLU A 18 -5.53 9.80 11.07
CA GLU A 18 -6.86 10.29 11.41
C GLU A 18 -7.71 10.37 10.15
N LEU A 19 -8.99 10.09 10.31
CA LEU A 19 -9.98 10.26 9.26
C LEU A 19 -10.89 11.42 9.66
N ALA A 20 -10.90 12.48 8.85
CA ALA A 20 -11.74 13.66 9.10
C ALA A 20 -12.50 13.98 7.82
N GLY A 21 -13.80 13.59 7.79
CA GLY A 21 -14.58 13.68 6.57
C GLY A 21 -13.94 12.82 5.46
N ASP A 22 -13.59 13.46 4.36
CA ASP A 22 -12.96 12.78 3.23
C ASP A 22 -11.43 12.85 3.28
N VAL A 23 -10.85 13.39 4.33
CA VAL A 23 -9.40 13.60 4.44
C VAL A 23 -8.82 12.59 5.41
N ILE A 24 -7.75 11.93 4.97
CA ILE A 24 -6.96 11.05 5.81
C ILE A 24 -5.61 11.73 6.05
N ARG A 25 -5.28 11.95 7.31
CA ARG A 25 -4.03 12.60 7.68
C ARG A 25 -3.02 11.54 8.07
N VAL A 26 -1.87 11.56 7.41
CA VAL A 26 -0.81 10.60 7.65
C VAL A 26 0.39 11.31 8.22
N PRO A 27 0.78 11.00 9.46
CA PRO A 27 1.98 11.62 10.04
C PRO A 27 3.23 11.09 9.35
N MET A 28 4.20 11.98 9.17
CA MET A 28 5.51 11.57 8.70
C MET A 28 6.29 10.94 9.86
N ALA A 29 6.82 9.75 9.64
CA ALA A 29 7.61 9.06 10.63
C ALA A 29 9.00 9.71 10.80
N LEU A 30 9.71 9.33 11.86
CA LEU A 30 11.04 9.88 12.13
C LEU A 30 12.06 9.58 11.04
N ASP A 31 11.83 8.53 10.26
CA ASP A 31 12.70 8.17 9.14
C ASP A 31 12.45 9.01 7.87
N GLY A 32 11.54 9.98 7.94
CA GLY A 32 11.21 10.84 6.80
C GLY A 32 10.24 10.23 5.81
N HIS A 33 9.69 9.05 6.09
CA HIS A 33 8.72 8.38 5.24
C HIS A 33 7.32 8.48 5.81
N PHE A 34 6.34 8.26 4.95
CA PHE A 34 4.94 8.23 5.36
C PHE A 34 4.49 6.77 5.43
N TRP A 35 4.01 6.38 6.60
CA TRP A 35 3.54 5.03 6.87
C TRP A 35 2.06 5.05 7.21
N LEU A 36 1.36 4.01 6.79
CA LEU A 36 -0.07 3.93 6.98
C LEU A 36 -0.46 2.48 7.19
N GLU A 37 -1.27 2.24 8.21
CA GLU A 37 -1.83 0.91 8.41
C GLU A 37 -3.15 0.79 7.67
N ALA A 38 -3.26 -0.25 6.85
CA ALA A 38 -4.50 -0.60 6.18
C ALA A 38 -4.75 -2.09 6.41
N GLU A 39 -6.00 -2.51 6.33
CA GLU A 39 -6.33 -3.92 6.45
C GLU A 39 -6.47 -4.52 5.06
N VAL A 40 -5.78 -5.62 4.84
CA VAL A 40 -5.89 -6.41 3.62
C VAL A 40 -6.63 -7.69 4.00
N ASN A 41 -7.84 -7.85 3.50
CA ASN A 41 -8.73 -8.94 3.86
C ASN A 41 -8.88 -9.07 5.38
N GLY A 42 -8.97 -7.94 6.09
CA GLY A 42 -9.10 -7.91 7.53
C GLY A 42 -7.80 -8.05 8.31
N VAL A 43 -6.67 -8.20 7.65
CA VAL A 43 -5.37 -8.35 8.31
C VAL A 43 -4.62 -7.01 8.26
N PRO A 44 -4.22 -6.46 9.42
CA PRO A 44 -3.48 -5.20 9.45
C PRO A 44 -2.13 -5.34 8.75
N VAL A 45 -1.85 -4.39 7.87
CA VAL A 45 -0.57 -4.33 7.15
C VAL A 45 -0.06 -2.90 7.21
N ASN A 46 1.19 -2.76 7.58
CA ASN A 46 1.82 -1.46 7.65
C ASN A 46 2.47 -1.14 6.31
N PHE A 47 1.98 -0.13 5.64
CA PHE A 47 2.40 0.24 4.29
C PHE A 47 3.27 1.48 4.29
N LEU A 48 4.31 1.47 3.48
CA LEU A 48 4.97 2.69 3.06
C LEU A 48 4.13 3.34 1.97
N VAL A 49 3.81 4.60 2.13
CA VAL A 49 3.05 5.37 1.13
C VAL A 49 4.05 5.95 0.13
N ASP A 50 3.95 5.52 -1.11
CA ASP A 50 4.93 5.88 -2.14
C ASP A 50 4.25 6.29 -3.43
N SER A 51 4.17 7.60 -3.66
CA SER A 51 3.60 8.14 -4.90
C SER A 51 4.47 7.88 -6.12
N GLY A 52 5.72 7.48 -5.92
CA GLY A 52 6.60 7.08 -7.01
C GLY A 52 6.38 5.65 -7.49
N ALA A 53 5.65 4.84 -6.73
CA ALA A 53 5.34 3.47 -7.13
C ALA A 53 4.02 3.44 -7.89
N THR A 54 4.01 2.83 -9.07
CA THR A 54 2.79 2.72 -9.88
C THR A 54 1.80 1.76 -9.26
N MET A 55 2.29 0.64 -8.74
CA MET A 55 1.47 -0.42 -8.20
C MET A 55 1.72 -0.63 -6.72
N THR A 56 0.64 -0.94 -6.01
CA THR A 56 0.71 -1.43 -4.63
C THR A 56 1.40 -2.79 -4.64
N THR A 57 2.35 -2.97 -3.74
CA THR A 57 3.15 -4.19 -3.67
C THR A 57 3.18 -4.70 -2.24
N ILE A 58 2.97 -5.98 -2.06
CA ILE A 58 3.09 -6.63 -0.76
C ILE A 58 4.11 -7.75 -0.85
N GLY A 59 4.70 -8.10 0.29
CA GLY A 59 5.60 -9.23 0.37
C GLY A 59 4.84 -10.55 0.32
N ARG A 60 5.58 -11.63 0.05
CA ARG A 60 4.99 -12.96 -0.06
C ARG A 60 4.36 -13.43 1.24
N LYS A 61 5.01 -13.21 2.37
CA LYS A 61 4.45 -13.56 3.67
C LYS A 61 3.19 -12.79 3.97
N THR A 62 3.20 -11.50 3.69
CA THR A 62 2.01 -10.66 3.87
C THR A 62 0.86 -11.20 3.04
N ALA A 63 1.12 -11.56 1.78
CA ALA A 63 0.09 -12.14 0.93
C ALA A 63 -0.46 -13.44 1.51
N ALA A 64 0.40 -14.29 2.03
CA ALA A 64 -0.04 -15.55 2.63
C ALA A 64 -0.88 -15.33 3.88
N VAL A 65 -0.45 -14.45 4.77
CA VAL A 65 -1.17 -14.15 6.02
C VAL A 65 -2.50 -13.49 5.72
N ALA A 66 -2.54 -12.60 4.75
CA ALA A 66 -3.76 -11.87 4.38
C ALA A 66 -4.68 -12.67 3.44
N GLY A 67 -4.28 -13.86 3.05
CA GLY A 67 -5.11 -14.67 2.17
C GLY A 67 -5.26 -14.09 0.76
N VAL A 68 -4.24 -13.40 0.27
CA VAL A 68 -4.23 -12.88 -1.10
C VAL A 68 -3.71 -13.96 -2.02
N PRO A 69 -4.57 -14.49 -2.91
CA PRO A 69 -4.11 -15.55 -3.81
C PRO A 69 -3.13 -14.98 -4.82
N VAL A 70 -2.03 -15.69 -4.98
CA VAL A 70 -0.98 -15.31 -5.92
C VAL A 70 -1.11 -16.18 -7.16
N SER A 71 -1.24 -15.58 -8.34
CA SER A 71 -1.21 -16.34 -9.58
C SER A 71 0.16 -16.96 -9.76
N GLY A 72 0.20 -18.23 -10.08
CA GLY A 72 1.31 -19.16 -9.87
C GLY A 72 2.71 -18.78 -10.33
N GLN A 73 2.91 -17.83 -11.22
CA GLN A 73 4.24 -17.51 -11.74
C GLN A 73 4.59 -16.06 -11.55
N ARG A 74 5.84 -15.82 -11.13
CA ARG A 74 6.42 -14.50 -11.05
C ARG A 74 7.00 -14.15 -12.40
N ASN A 75 6.16 -13.67 -13.27
CA ASN A 75 6.54 -13.44 -14.66
C ASN A 75 6.64 -11.98 -15.05
N GLN A 76 6.48 -11.06 -14.10
CA GLN A 76 6.56 -9.65 -14.40
C GLN A 76 7.79 -9.04 -13.76
N LEU A 77 8.53 -8.25 -14.55
CA LEU A 77 9.67 -7.49 -14.07
C LEU A 77 9.23 -6.06 -13.75
N VAL A 78 9.63 -5.60 -12.58
CA VAL A 78 9.31 -4.25 -12.12
C VAL A 78 10.59 -3.56 -11.71
N ARG A 79 10.74 -2.32 -12.15
CA ARG A 79 11.88 -1.49 -11.75
C ARG A 79 11.60 -0.88 -10.39
N THR A 80 12.54 -1.06 -9.47
CA THR A 80 12.50 -0.46 -8.14
C THR A 80 13.77 0.33 -7.90
N GLY A 81 13.81 1.03 -6.76
CA GLY A 81 15.03 1.71 -6.35
C GLY A 81 16.23 0.78 -6.19
N ASN A 82 16.01 -0.51 -5.99
CA ASN A 82 17.05 -1.52 -5.84
C ASN A 82 17.27 -2.33 -7.12
N GLY A 83 16.77 -1.87 -8.26
CA GLY A 83 16.92 -2.55 -9.54
C GLY A 83 15.65 -3.26 -9.97
N LEU A 84 15.80 -4.21 -10.89
CA LEU A 84 14.66 -4.98 -11.41
C LEU A 84 14.37 -6.14 -10.49
N ILE A 85 13.09 -6.33 -10.16
CA ILE A 85 12.65 -7.47 -9.38
C ILE A 85 11.54 -8.20 -10.13
N ARG A 86 11.41 -9.49 -9.86
CA ARG A 86 10.30 -10.28 -10.38
C ARG A 86 9.17 -10.30 -9.39
N VAL A 87 7.96 -10.11 -9.88
CA VAL A 87 6.77 -10.10 -9.05
C VAL A 87 5.69 -10.95 -9.70
N ALA A 88 4.78 -11.45 -8.87
CA ALA A 88 3.53 -12.03 -9.33
C ALA A 88 2.45 -10.96 -9.26
N THR A 89 1.40 -11.12 -10.04
CA THR A 89 0.21 -10.28 -9.92
C THR A 89 -0.82 -10.97 -9.04
N ALA A 90 -1.59 -10.17 -8.32
CA ALA A 90 -2.62 -10.68 -7.43
C ALA A 90 -3.74 -9.65 -7.30
N ARG A 91 -4.84 -10.06 -6.71
CA ARG A 91 -5.93 -9.15 -6.33
C ARG A 91 -6.31 -9.43 -4.90
N ALA A 92 -6.26 -8.38 -4.08
CA ALA A 92 -6.79 -8.45 -2.73
C ALA A 92 -8.30 -8.24 -2.80
N GLY A 93 -9.05 -9.11 -2.14
CA GLY A 93 -10.50 -9.01 -2.15
C GLY A 93 -11.03 -7.73 -1.53
N LEU A 94 -10.38 -7.29 -0.46
CA LEU A 94 -10.80 -6.10 0.28
C LEU A 94 -9.59 -5.42 0.90
N VAL A 95 -9.46 -4.12 0.67
CA VAL A 95 -8.50 -3.27 1.36
C VAL A 95 -9.27 -2.18 2.08
N THR A 96 -9.09 -2.09 3.39
CA THR A 96 -9.81 -1.14 4.24
C THR A 96 -8.82 -0.17 4.86
N LEU A 97 -9.09 1.11 4.69
CA LEU A 97 -8.31 2.18 5.28
C LEU A 97 -9.26 3.11 6.02
N GLY A 98 -9.25 3.06 7.34
CA GLY A 98 -10.25 3.77 8.12
C GLY A 98 -11.66 3.33 7.73
N GLY A 99 -12.50 4.25 7.33
CA GLY A 99 -13.84 3.93 6.84
C GLY A 99 -13.94 3.67 5.35
N ILE A 100 -12.81 3.65 4.64
CA ILE A 100 -12.80 3.52 3.19
C ILE A 100 -12.49 2.09 2.81
N GLU A 101 -13.38 1.47 2.03
CA GLU A 101 -13.20 0.12 1.52
C GLU A 101 -13.00 0.13 0.01
N ARG A 102 -12.04 -0.67 -0.45
CA ARG A 102 -11.82 -0.89 -1.88
C ARG A 102 -11.74 -2.39 -2.14
N ARG A 103 -12.47 -2.85 -3.16
CA ARG A 103 -12.54 -4.27 -3.49
C ARG A 103 -11.73 -4.58 -4.73
N ASN A 104 -11.24 -5.80 -4.82
CA ASN A 104 -10.50 -6.30 -5.97
C ASN A 104 -9.30 -5.42 -6.32
N VAL A 105 -8.54 -5.05 -5.30
CA VAL A 105 -7.38 -4.17 -5.47
C VAL A 105 -6.24 -4.97 -6.10
N ARG A 106 -5.81 -4.52 -7.27
CA ARG A 106 -4.69 -5.15 -7.96
C ARG A 106 -3.38 -4.85 -7.24
N MET A 107 -2.56 -5.88 -7.06
CA MET A 107 -1.29 -5.78 -6.35
C MET A 107 -0.22 -6.59 -7.04
N PHE A 108 1.01 -6.21 -6.81
CA PHE A 108 2.16 -7.06 -7.04
C PHE A 108 2.53 -7.76 -5.74
N VAL A 109 2.99 -9.01 -5.86
CA VAL A 109 3.54 -9.75 -4.75
C VAL A 109 5.00 -10.03 -5.03
N ALA A 110 5.86 -9.46 -4.22
CA ALA A 110 7.31 -9.61 -4.34
C ALA A 110 7.80 -10.76 -3.45
N ASP A 111 8.95 -11.32 -3.80
CA ASP A 111 9.51 -12.42 -3.02
C ASP A 111 9.97 -12.00 -1.62
N GLY A 112 10.49 -10.80 -1.50
CA GLY A 112 10.92 -10.30 -0.21
C GLY A 112 9.76 -9.89 0.66
N ASP A 113 9.95 -9.89 1.97
CA ASP A 113 8.94 -9.49 2.93
C ASP A 113 9.28 -8.19 3.63
N GLU A 114 10.25 -7.50 3.12
CA GLU A 114 10.83 -6.38 3.86
C GLU A 114 9.95 -5.15 3.83
N LEU A 115 9.11 -5.02 2.79
CA LEU A 115 8.39 -3.78 2.59
C LEU A 115 7.08 -3.99 1.86
N ASN A 116 6.03 -3.42 2.43
CA ASN A 116 4.73 -3.34 1.78
C ASN A 116 4.51 -1.88 1.38
N VAL A 117 4.14 -1.65 0.13
CA VAL A 117 4.08 -0.32 -0.47
C VAL A 117 2.70 -0.07 -1.04
N LEU A 118 2.08 1.05 -0.62
CA LEU A 118 0.88 1.55 -1.29
C LEU A 118 1.30 2.41 -2.47
N GLY A 119 0.97 1.95 -3.65
CA GLY A 119 1.29 2.64 -4.89
C GLY A 119 0.13 3.44 -5.44
N MET A 120 0.36 4.03 -6.60
CA MET A 120 -0.57 4.97 -7.21
C MET A 120 -1.90 4.35 -7.59
N ASN A 121 -1.92 3.06 -7.94
CA ASN A 121 -3.19 2.41 -8.29
C ASN A 121 -4.20 2.47 -7.15
N TYR A 122 -3.73 2.32 -5.90
CA TYR A 122 -4.61 2.46 -4.74
C TYR A 122 -4.83 3.93 -4.38
N LEU A 123 -3.75 4.70 -4.33
CA LEU A 123 -3.81 6.10 -3.87
C LEU A 123 -4.73 6.94 -4.74
N THR A 124 -4.73 6.73 -6.06
CA THR A 124 -5.63 7.47 -6.95
C THR A 124 -7.08 7.09 -6.73
N SER A 125 -7.35 5.90 -6.21
CA SER A 125 -8.72 5.48 -5.92
C SER A 125 -9.37 6.25 -4.78
N LEU A 126 -8.55 6.97 -4.01
CA LEU A 126 -9.04 7.72 -2.85
C LEU A 126 -9.56 9.11 -3.21
N LYS A 127 -9.48 9.49 -4.43
CA LYS A 127 -9.99 10.81 -4.89
C LYS A 127 -11.52 10.83 -4.94
#